data_a75f8c64e33509d831fb931f78a92f43
#
_entry.id   a75f8c64e33509d831fb931f78a92f43
#
_cell.length_a   1.000
_cell.length_b   1.000
_cell.length_c   1.000
_cell.angle_alpha   90.00
_cell.angle_beta   90.00
_cell.angle_gamma   90.00
#
_symmetry.space_group_name_H-M   'P 1'
#
loop_
_entity.id
_entity.type
_entity.pdbx_description
1 polymer ?
#
loop_
_entity_poly.entity_id
_entity_poly.type
_entity_poly.pdbx_seq_one_letter_code
_entity_poly.pdbx_strand_id
1 'polypeptide(L)'
;MKASKTQDVDGISPFLVKLAAKALVVPLTLIINFSLLEGKVPQHWKKAKIIPIHKKGSKKDRSNYRPISILPTFSKLLEAVVKKQLSTQLEALGVLPTTQHGFREDHSATTAVAVLEHDIKKALRRVMVRKLVQSTLT
;
A
#
# COMPACT_ATOMS: atom_id res chain seq x y z
N MET A 1 0.45 3.50 -12.50
CA MET A 1 -0.99 3.78 -12.31
C MET A 1 -1.82 2.94 -13.29
N LYS A 2 -2.85 2.23 -12.82
CA LYS A 2 -3.78 1.51 -13.72
C LYS A 2 -4.60 2.51 -14.53
N ALA A 3 -4.82 2.22 -15.81
CA ALA A 3 -5.59 3.09 -16.71
C ALA A 3 -7.11 2.90 -16.50
N SER A 4 -7.63 3.37 -15.37
CA SER A 4 -9.07 3.37 -15.09
C SER A 4 -9.76 4.53 -15.79
N LYS A 5 -10.99 4.29 -16.30
CA LYS A 5 -11.86 5.33 -16.87
C LYS A 5 -12.74 6.02 -15.80
N THR A 6 -12.68 5.58 -14.55
CA THR A 6 -13.41 6.20 -13.43
C THR A 6 -12.89 7.61 -13.24
N GLN A 7 -13.80 8.58 -13.26
CA GLN A 7 -13.47 9.98 -13.05
C GLN A 7 -13.40 10.29 -11.54
N ASP A 8 -12.48 11.17 -11.18
CA ASP A 8 -12.37 11.73 -9.83
C ASP A 8 -13.33 12.91 -9.62
N VAL A 9 -13.11 13.69 -8.56
CA VAL A 9 -13.94 14.87 -8.25
C VAL A 9 -13.85 15.96 -9.31
N ASP A 10 -12.77 15.98 -10.07
CA ASP A 10 -12.48 17.00 -11.11
C ASP A 10 -12.88 16.51 -12.52
N GLY A 11 -13.53 15.34 -12.61
CA GLY A 11 -13.85 14.74 -13.89
C GLY A 11 -12.64 14.14 -14.64
N ILE A 12 -11.47 14.09 -13.97
CA ILE A 12 -10.23 13.61 -14.56
C ILE A 12 -10.09 12.10 -14.28
N SER A 13 -9.88 11.31 -15.33
CA SER A 13 -9.62 9.89 -15.18
C SER A 13 -8.12 9.57 -15.31
N PRO A 14 -7.63 8.54 -14.61
CA PRO A 14 -6.28 8.02 -14.81
C PRO A 14 -5.94 7.67 -16.26
N PHE A 15 -6.94 7.25 -17.03
CA PHE A 15 -6.79 6.99 -18.47
C PHE A 15 -6.42 8.28 -19.22
N LEU A 16 -7.15 9.38 -18.99
CA LEU A 16 -6.89 10.67 -19.63
C LEU A 16 -5.50 11.21 -19.30
N VAL A 17 -5.11 11.16 -18.03
CA VAL A 17 -3.77 11.57 -17.58
C VAL A 17 -2.68 10.74 -18.24
N LYS A 18 -2.89 9.43 -18.41
CA LYS A 18 -1.95 8.55 -19.10
C LYS A 18 -1.84 8.89 -20.60
N LEU A 19 -2.95 9.21 -21.24
CA LEU A 19 -2.99 9.64 -22.65
C LEU A 19 -2.22 10.96 -22.86
N ALA A 20 -2.42 11.92 -21.95
CA ALA A 20 -1.77 13.23 -21.97
C ALA A 20 -0.38 13.25 -21.28
N ALA A 21 0.19 12.08 -20.92
CA ALA A 21 1.39 11.99 -20.09
C ALA A 21 2.56 12.81 -20.63
N LYS A 22 2.82 12.78 -21.95
CA LYS A 22 3.92 13.54 -22.56
C LYS A 22 3.80 15.05 -22.33
N ALA A 23 2.59 15.60 -22.41
CA ALA A 23 2.34 17.02 -22.17
C ALA A 23 2.36 17.40 -20.68
N LEU A 24 1.93 16.46 -19.80
CA LEU A 24 1.77 16.70 -18.38
C LEU A 24 3.04 16.45 -17.55
N VAL A 25 4.04 15.75 -18.09
CA VAL A 25 5.26 15.38 -17.34
C VAL A 25 5.95 16.62 -16.74
N VAL A 26 6.22 17.63 -17.55
CA VAL A 26 6.96 18.82 -17.10
C VAL A 26 6.18 19.59 -16.03
N PRO A 27 4.94 20.05 -16.27
CA PRO A 27 4.21 20.84 -15.25
C PRO A 27 3.92 20.04 -13.98
N LEU A 28 3.61 18.73 -14.09
CA LEU A 28 3.38 17.90 -12.90
C LEU A 28 4.66 17.70 -12.08
N THR A 29 5.79 17.49 -12.74
CA THR A 29 7.08 17.36 -12.06
C THR A 29 7.41 18.64 -11.26
N LEU A 30 7.18 19.82 -11.85
CA LEU A 30 7.39 21.09 -11.15
C LEU A 30 6.49 21.23 -9.93
N ILE A 31 5.19 20.95 -10.06
CA ILE A 31 4.25 21.04 -8.94
C ILE A 31 4.60 20.03 -7.83
N ILE A 32 4.94 18.79 -8.19
CA ILE A 32 5.30 17.76 -7.22
C ILE A 32 6.59 18.13 -6.49
N ASN A 33 7.64 18.55 -7.22
CA ASN A 33 8.88 18.97 -6.59
C ASN A 33 8.69 20.17 -5.68
N PHE A 34 7.91 21.16 -6.10
CA PHE A 34 7.57 22.31 -5.27
C PHE A 34 6.81 21.89 -4.00
N SER A 35 5.84 20.96 -4.13
CA SER A 35 5.10 20.42 -2.98
C SER A 35 6.03 19.70 -1.99
N LEU A 36 7.01 18.95 -2.50
CA LEU A 36 7.99 18.24 -1.65
C LEU A 36 8.94 19.20 -0.94
N LEU A 37 9.44 20.22 -1.64
CA LEU A 37 10.35 21.23 -1.08
C LEU A 37 9.68 22.08 0.01
N GLU A 38 8.46 22.54 -0.23
CA GLU A 38 7.69 23.36 0.71
C GLU A 38 7.01 22.54 1.83
N GLY A 39 6.96 21.22 1.72
CA GLY A 39 6.16 20.38 2.62
C GLY A 39 4.66 20.66 2.55
N LYS A 40 4.18 21.23 1.44
CA LYS A 40 2.79 21.66 1.26
C LYS A 40 2.14 20.90 0.09
N VAL A 41 1.01 20.28 0.35
CA VAL A 41 0.17 19.67 -0.69
C VAL A 41 -0.89 20.67 -1.14
N PRO A 42 -1.13 20.84 -2.45
CA PRO A 42 -2.19 21.73 -2.95
C PRO A 42 -3.53 21.42 -2.28
N GLN A 43 -4.23 22.44 -1.83
CA GLN A 43 -5.49 22.29 -1.05
C GLN A 43 -6.56 21.50 -1.84
N HIS A 44 -6.61 21.70 -3.13
CA HIS A 44 -7.54 20.98 -4.01
C HIS A 44 -7.29 19.47 -4.03
N TRP A 45 -6.02 19.04 -3.95
CA TRP A 45 -5.66 17.62 -3.93
C TRP A 45 -5.97 16.92 -2.61
N LYS A 46 -6.27 17.66 -1.54
CA LYS A 46 -6.68 17.12 -0.24
C LYS A 46 -8.16 16.76 -0.15
N LYS A 47 -8.97 17.14 -1.15
CA LYS A 47 -10.41 16.89 -1.17
C LYS A 47 -10.69 15.53 -1.82
N ALA A 48 -11.44 14.69 -1.13
CA ALA A 48 -11.86 13.38 -1.64
C ALA A 48 -13.39 13.30 -1.77
N LYS A 49 -13.86 12.60 -2.79
CA LYS A 49 -15.27 12.18 -2.90
C LYS A 49 -15.47 10.86 -2.18
N ILE A 50 -16.37 10.83 -1.19
CA ILE A 50 -16.68 9.60 -0.46
C ILE A 50 -17.89 8.94 -1.11
N ILE A 51 -17.74 7.66 -1.49
CA ILE A 51 -18.82 6.83 -2.03
C ILE A 51 -19.07 5.68 -1.07
N PRO A 52 -20.27 5.58 -0.46
CA PRO A 52 -20.64 4.45 0.37
C PRO A 52 -20.92 3.22 -0.51
N ILE A 53 -20.18 2.13 -0.31
CA ILE A 53 -20.41 0.85 -1.00
C ILE A 53 -21.02 -0.14 -0.03
N HIS A 54 -22.21 -0.68 -0.38
CA HIS A 54 -22.87 -1.70 0.41
C HIS A 54 -22.00 -2.97 0.50
N LYS A 55 -21.78 -3.47 1.72
CA LYS A 55 -20.94 -4.65 1.99
C LYS A 55 -21.79 -5.93 2.11
N LYS A 56 -22.77 -5.91 3.01
CA LYS A 56 -23.67 -7.04 3.32
C LYS A 56 -24.80 -6.57 4.24
N GLY A 57 -25.85 -7.37 4.40
CA GLY A 57 -26.96 -7.08 5.32
C GLY A 57 -27.99 -6.11 4.76
N SER A 58 -28.78 -5.50 5.64
CA SER A 58 -29.82 -4.55 5.25
C SER A 58 -29.25 -3.27 4.67
N LYS A 59 -29.75 -2.82 3.53
CA LYS A 59 -29.39 -1.53 2.91
C LYS A 59 -29.85 -0.32 3.72
N LYS A 60 -30.74 -0.52 4.71
CA LYS A 60 -31.22 0.55 5.58
C LYS A 60 -30.26 0.87 6.72
N ASP A 61 -29.32 -0.03 7.02
CA ASP A 61 -28.36 0.14 8.09
C ASP A 61 -27.05 0.70 7.54
N ARG A 62 -26.62 1.86 8.06
CA ARG A 62 -25.39 2.56 7.67
C ARG A 62 -24.13 1.77 7.98
N SER A 63 -24.15 0.92 9.01
CA SER A 63 -23.01 0.06 9.39
C SER A 63 -22.65 -0.97 8.32
N ASN A 64 -23.58 -1.26 7.41
CA ASN A 64 -23.40 -2.18 6.29
C ASN A 64 -22.73 -1.55 5.06
N TYR A 65 -22.29 -0.30 5.15
CA TYR A 65 -21.60 0.40 4.07
C TYR A 65 -20.13 0.64 4.39
N ARG A 66 -19.29 0.52 3.35
CA ARG A 66 -17.87 0.91 3.42
C ARG A 66 -17.69 2.26 2.71
N PRO A 67 -17.20 3.30 3.40
CA PRO A 67 -16.84 4.54 2.72
C PRO A 67 -15.58 4.31 1.87
N ILE A 68 -15.70 4.54 0.56
CA ILE A 68 -14.57 4.53 -0.35
C ILE A 68 -14.25 5.96 -0.74
N SER A 69 -13.02 6.42 -0.44
CA SER A 69 -12.55 7.75 -0.79
C SER A 69 -11.93 7.75 -2.20
N ILE A 70 -12.50 8.53 -3.10
CA ILE A 70 -11.94 8.78 -4.42
C ILE A 70 -11.13 10.07 -4.35
N LEU A 71 -9.82 9.93 -4.35
CA LEU A 71 -8.88 11.05 -4.37
C LEU A 71 -8.70 11.59 -5.79
N PRO A 72 -8.35 12.89 -5.94
CA PRO A 72 -7.94 13.45 -7.21
C PRO A 72 -6.80 12.65 -7.86
N THR A 73 -6.83 12.52 -9.17
CA THR A 73 -5.85 11.69 -9.90
C THR A 73 -4.42 12.22 -9.72
N PHE A 74 -4.25 13.53 -9.64
CA PHE A 74 -2.94 14.15 -9.40
C PHE A 74 -2.44 13.93 -7.97
N SER A 75 -3.33 13.89 -6.97
CA SER A 75 -2.97 13.51 -5.59
C SER A 75 -2.35 12.11 -5.54
N LYS A 76 -2.94 11.16 -6.24
CA LYS A 76 -2.40 9.78 -6.33
C LYS A 76 -1.02 9.71 -6.96
N LEU A 77 -0.69 10.64 -7.88
CA LEU A 77 0.66 10.73 -8.45
C LEU A 77 1.66 11.23 -7.42
N LEU A 78 1.34 12.28 -6.68
CA LEU A 78 2.17 12.77 -5.58
C LEU A 78 2.39 11.67 -4.53
N GLU A 79 1.31 11.02 -4.09
CA GLU A 79 1.39 9.91 -3.13
C GLU A 79 2.29 8.76 -3.63
N ALA A 80 2.22 8.43 -4.92
CA ALA A 80 3.06 7.39 -5.51
C ALA A 80 4.55 7.76 -5.50
N VAL A 81 4.88 9.04 -5.75
CA VAL A 81 6.27 9.55 -5.67
C VAL A 81 6.77 9.48 -4.23
N VAL A 82 6.00 10.02 -3.28
CA VAL A 82 6.35 9.99 -1.84
C VAL A 82 6.52 8.56 -1.36
N LYS A 83 5.55 7.69 -1.67
CA LYS A 83 5.62 6.27 -1.30
C LYS A 83 6.90 5.62 -1.81
N LYS A 84 7.25 5.82 -3.09
CA LYS A 84 8.44 5.21 -3.68
C LYS A 84 9.70 5.67 -2.98
N GLN A 85 9.88 6.98 -2.78
CA GLN A 85 11.06 7.54 -2.12
C GLN A 85 11.17 7.07 -0.67
N LEU A 86 10.08 7.14 0.09
CA LEU A 86 10.04 6.72 1.49
C LEU A 86 10.33 5.22 1.63
N SER A 87 9.66 4.37 0.84
CA SER A 87 9.89 2.91 0.90
C SER A 87 11.32 2.56 0.57
N THR A 88 11.92 3.18 -0.46
CA THR A 88 13.32 2.94 -0.82
C THR A 88 14.26 3.31 0.33
N GLN A 89 14.03 4.44 1.00
CA GLN A 89 14.85 4.86 2.13
C GLN A 89 14.70 3.95 3.34
N LEU A 90 13.45 3.57 3.70
CA LEU A 90 13.19 2.68 4.83
C LEU A 90 13.81 1.29 4.64
N GLU A 91 13.77 0.75 3.42
CA GLU A 91 14.45 -0.52 3.09
C GLU A 91 15.98 -0.37 3.18
N ALA A 92 16.55 0.71 2.62
CA ALA A 92 17.99 0.96 2.66
C ALA A 92 18.53 1.14 4.08
N LEU A 93 17.73 1.72 4.98
CA LEU A 93 18.08 1.90 6.39
C LEU A 93 17.81 0.67 7.25
N GLY A 94 17.20 -0.39 6.70
CA GLY A 94 16.86 -1.61 7.46
C GLY A 94 15.86 -1.37 8.61
N VAL A 95 15.06 -0.31 8.53
CA VAL A 95 14.11 0.07 9.60
C VAL A 95 12.91 -0.89 9.65
N LEU A 96 12.56 -1.49 8.48
CA LEU A 96 11.43 -2.39 8.42
C LEU A 96 11.82 -3.79 8.93
N PRO A 97 11.12 -4.33 9.94
CA PRO A 97 11.41 -5.64 10.46
C PRO A 97 11.18 -6.73 9.39
N THR A 98 12.00 -7.78 9.41
CA THR A 98 11.91 -8.90 8.45
C THR A 98 10.57 -9.64 8.50
N THR A 99 9.86 -9.54 9.62
CA THR A 99 8.54 -10.14 9.83
C THR A 99 7.39 -9.33 9.20
N GLN A 100 7.66 -8.09 8.76
CA GLN A 100 6.64 -7.27 8.11
C GLN A 100 6.55 -7.62 6.63
N HIS A 101 5.47 -8.27 6.23
CA HIS A 101 5.17 -8.60 4.83
C HIS A 101 4.14 -7.66 4.17
N GLY A 102 3.35 -6.93 4.97
CA GLY A 102 2.34 -6.01 4.46
C GLY A 102 2.95 -4.75 3.86
N PHE A 103 2.43 -4.34 2.68
CA PHE A 103 2.82 -3.10 1.97
C PHE A 103 4.30 -3.00 1.52
N ARG A 104 5.05 -4.09 1.58
CA ARG A 104 6.42 -4.19 1.06
C ARG A 104 6.44 -4.76 -0.35
N GLU A 105 7.40 -4.31 -1.16
CA GLU A 105 7.67 -4.85 -2.50
C GLU A 105 8.16 -6.31 -2.36
N ASP A 106 7.77 -7.17 -3.29
CA ASP A 106 8.09 -8.61 -3.30
C ASP A 106 7.61 -9.42 -2.07
N HIS A 107 6.79 -8.82 -1.19
CA HIS A 107 6.17 -9.47 -0.05
C HIS A 107 4.67 -9.63 -0.24
N SER A 108 4.11 -10.72 0.31
CA SER A 108 2.69 -11.05 0.21
C SER A 108 2.21 -11.82 1.44
N ALA A 109 0.91 -12.05 1.55
CA ALA A 109 0.36 -12.94 2.57
C ALA A 109 0.93 -14.36 2.43
N THR A 110 1.18 -14.83 1.21
CA THR A 110 1.78 -16.14 0.94
C THR A 110 3.20 -16.23 1.49
N THR A 111 4.03 -15.20 1.29
CA THR A 111 5.39 -15.17 1.85
C THR A 111 5.38 -15.11 3.37
N ALA A 112 4.43 -14.39 3.98
CA ALA A 112 4.25 -14.36 5.43
C ALA A 112 3.92 -15.75 6.00
N VAL A 113 2.99 -16.47 5.37
CA VAL A 113 2.61 -17.85 5.78
C VAL A 113 3.78 -18.81 5.60
N ALA A 114 4.55 -18.71 4.52
CA ALA A 114 5.70 -19.56 4.28
C ALA A 114 6.79 -19.39 5.36
N VAL A 115 7.07 -18.16 5.78
CA VAL A 115 8.01 -17.88 6.88
C VAL A 115 7.50 -18.47 8.20
N LEU A 116 6.22 -18.25 8.52
CA LEU A 116 5.61 -18.80 9.72
C LEU A 116 5.67 -20.34 9.75
N GLU A 117 5.35 -20.99 8.62
CA GLU A 117 5.43 -22.45 8.49
C GLU A 117 6.86 -22.97 8.70
N HIS A 118 7.84 -22.27 8.11
CA HIS A 118 9.26 -22.61 8.30
C HIS A 118 9.66 -22.52 9.77
N ASP A 119 9.28 -21.45 10.47
CA ASP A 119 9.64 -21.24 11.87
C ASP A 119 8.97 -22.27 12.80
N ILE A 120 7.71 -22.62 12.55
CA ILE A 120 7.01 -23.70 13.26
C ILE A 120 7.74 -25.04 13.06
N LYS A 121 8.06 -25.41 11.82
CA LYS A 121 8.80 -26.64 11.53
C LYS A 121 10.17 -26.67 12.22
N LYS A 122 10.88 -25.58 12.22
CA LYS A 122 12.17 -25.42 12.92
C LYS A 122 12.04 -25.58 14.45
N ALA A 123 11.01 -24.99 15.04
CA ALA A 123 10.73 -25.13 16.47
C ALA A 123 10.38 -26.57 16.84
N LEU A 124 9.51 -27.23 16.08
CA LEU A 124 9.14 -28.64 16.30
C LEU A 124 10.34 -29.58 16.21
N ARG A 125 11.21 -29.41 15.21
CA ARG A 125 12.45 -30.20 15.08
C ARG A 125 13.34 -30.04 16.32
N ARG A 126 13.52 -28.83 16.86
CA ARG A 126 14.30 -28.58 18.07
C ARG A 126 13.73 -29.30 19.30
N VAL A 127 12.39 -29.30 19.46
CA VAL A 127 11.71 -29.98 20.56
C VAL A 127 11.87 -31.49 20.42
N MET A 128 11.70 -32.06 19.22
CA MET A 128 11.87 -33.48 18.97
C MET A 128 13.30 -33.96 19.23
N VAL A 129 14.31 -33.23 18.74
CA VAL A 129 15.73 -33.55 19.00
C VAL A 129 16.04 -33.52 20.49
N ARG A 130 15.54 -32.50 21.22
CA ARG A 130 15.75 -32.41 22.69
C ARG A 130 15.14 -33.61 23.43
N LYS A 131 13.92 -34.05 23.05
CA LYS A 131 13.28 -35.23 23.64
C LYS A 131 14.04 -36.52 23.35
N LEU A 132 14.53 -36.69 22.12
CA LEU A 132 15.34 -37.87 21.75
C LEU A 132 16.65 -37.95 22.56
N VAL A 133 17.36 -36.82 22.71
CA VAL A 133 18.60 -36.77 23.51
C VAL A 133 18.33 -37.09 24.98
N GLN A 134 17.22 -36.59 25.53
CA GLN A 134 16.84 -36.92 26.94
C GLN A 134 16.52 -38.39 27.14
N SER A 135 15.84 -39.03 26.15
CA SER A 135 15.49 -40.46 26.24
C SER A 135 16.66 -41.43 26.00
N THR A 136 17.79 -40.95 25.46
CA THR A 136 19.01 -41.75 25.25
C THR A 136 20.00 -41.64 26.41
N LEU A 137 19.78 -40.70 27.33
CA LEU A 137 20.62 -40.46 28.52
C LEU A 137 20.03 -41.07 29.82
N THR A 138 18.82 -41.60 29.72
CA THR A 138 18.15 -42.38 30.78
C THR A 138 18.11 -43.83 30.46
#